data_98909e145abf96543b82e8ea67f44615
#
_entry.id   98909e145abf96543b82e8ea67f44615
#
_cell.length_a   1.000
_cell.length_b   1.000
_cell.length_c   1.000
_cell.angle_alpha   90.00
_cell.angle_beta   90.00
_cell.angle_gamma   90.00
#
_symmetry.space_group_name_H-M   'P 1'
#
loop_
_entity.id
_entity.type
_entity.pdbx_description
1 polymer ?
#
loop_
_entity_poly.entity_id
_entity_poly.type
_entity_poly.pdbx_seq_one_letter_code
_entity_poly.pdbx_strand_id
1 'polypeptide(L)'
;FTSAVIADILCVLFTVFCIAGCYFIDKADSTIRNISSAETQTEVVGVYVMQDDAAQTLTDAEGYTFGVTTAVDKENTDKTVEDLERTLGRSLDIREYDSLFVMLDALKEDTIGAIVLNSSYVGIAADVESYEWAATDLRELTTVSHEVEVEQTDTVPEDVPETFVMYLSGIDTYGGISARSRSDVKNILLLSTPRDYYVDFEATGGAKDKLTHAGIYGVEQSMDALERLYDIDIDYYLRINFTGFVDIIDALGGVDVYSDFDFTVQNIKEYHKGYNHLDGLEALAFARERYSFADGDYQRARNQMEVIRAVVDKAVSSSLLANYNSVMNAVAGSFETNMPSQQIASLVRMQLSDMSKWNITSYAPAGQSTYAETYSMPGQQLYVIIPDENEVAEAKEKIREVYGTDDQSNDSNESSQ
;
A
#
# COMPACT_ATOMS: atom_id res chain seq x y z
N PHE A 1 -14.32 -50.81 -30.73
CA PHE A 1 -13.33 -49.94 -31.40
C PHE A 1 -13.56 -48.43 -31.06
N THR A 2 -14.81 -47.99 -31.09
CA THR A 2 -15.17 -46.58 -30.80
C THR A 2 -14.94 -46.15 -29.32
N SER A 3 -15.17 -47.06 -28.34
CA SER A 3 -14.98 -46.70 -26.91
C SER A 3 -13.49 -46.60 -26.54
N ALA A 4 -12.61 -47.37 -27.15
CA ALA A 4 -11.17 -47.28 -26.90
C ALA A 4 -10.61 -45.95 -27.47
N VAL A 5 -11.03 -45.56 -28.68
CA VAL A 5 -10.61 -44.28 -29.30
C VAL A 5 -11.11 -43.07 -28.49
N ILE A 6 -12.34 -43.16 -27.95
CA ILE A 6 -12.86 -42.09 -27.08
C ILE A 6 -12.06 -42.04 -25.77
N ALA A 7 -11.71 -43.17 -25.17
CA ALA A 7 -10.88 -43.21 -23.97
C ALA A 7 -9.48 -42.63 -24.21
N ASP A 8 -8.85 -42.97 -25.38
CA ASP A 8 -7.53 -42.43 -25.73
C ASP A 8 -7.58 -40.92 -25.92
N ILE A 9 -8.63 -40.38 -26.58
CA ILE A 9 -8.83 -38.93 -26.74
C ILE A 9 -9.01 -38.23 -25.38
N LEU A 10 -9.82 -38.82 -24.48
CA LEU A 10 -10.02 -38.28 -23.15
C LEU A 10 -8.73 -38.31 -22.33
N CYS A 11 -7.91 -39.36 -22.43
CA CYS A 11 -6.60 -39.43 -21.78
C CYS A 11 -5.64 -38.34 -22.31
N VAL A 12 -5.61 -38.12 -23.63
CA VAL A 12 -4.78 -37.06 -24.21
C VAL A 12 -5.26 -35.68 -23.76
N LEU A 13 -6.56 -35.41 -23.79
CA LEU A 13 -7.13 -34.16 -23.31
C LEU A 13 -6.83 -33.92 -21.82
N PHE A 14 -6.97 -34.96 -21.00
CA PHE A 14 -6.63 -34.90 -19.57
C PHE A 14 -5.14 -34.64 -19.35
N THR A 15 -4.27 -35.30 -20.12
CA THR A 15 -2.82 -35.06 -20.05
C THR A 15 -2.46 -33.65 -20.43
N VAL A 16 -3.06 -33.09 -21.51
CA VAL A 16 -2.86 -31.69 -21.91
C VAL A 16 -3.35 -30.75 -20.83
N PHE A 17 -4.50 -31.04 -20.22
CA PHE A 17 -5.03 -30.26 -19.10
C PHE A 17 -4.10 -30.28 -17.88
N CYS A 18 -3.55 -31.45 -17.52
CA CYS A 18 -2.58 -31.55 -16.42
C CYS A 18 -1.28 -30.80 -16.73
N ILE A 19 -0.76 -30.86 -17.96
CA ILE A 19 0.44 -30.12 -18.37
C ILE A 19 0.18 -28.62 -18.29
N ALA A 20 -0.97 -28.14 -18.78
CA ALA A 20 -1.36 -26.75 -18.65
C ALA A 20 -1.48 -26.31 -17.17
N GLY A 21 -2.13 -27.15 -16.35
CA GLY A 21 -2.23 -26.88 -14.88
C GLY A 21 -0.85 -26.78 -14.21
N CYS A 22 0.06 -27.70 -14.50
CA CYS A 22 1.44 -27.67 -14.01
C CYS A 22 2.18 -26.38 -14.46
N TYR A 23 2.02 -25.97 -15.70
CA TYR A 23 2.61 -24.73 -16.23
C TYR A 23 2.12 -23.49 -15.48
N PHE A 24 0.81 -23.38 -15.22
CA PHE A 24 0.25 -22.25 -14.47
C PHE A 24 0.73 -22.21 -13.03
N ILE A 25 0.81 -23.38 -12.37
CA ILE A 25 1.31 -23.50 -11.01
C ILE A 25 2.79 -23.12 -10.93
N ASP A 26 3.63 -23.62 -11.84
CA ASP A 26 5.07 -23.32 -11.87
C ASP A 26 5.32 -21.81 -12.14
N LYS A 27 4.52 -21.22 -13.05
CA LYS A 27 4.60 -19.79 -13.33
C LYS A 27 4.17 -18.94 -12.12
N ALA A 28 3.08 -19.34 -11.42
CA ALA A 28 2.67 -18.70 -10.16
C ALA A 28 3.78 -18.80 -9.11
N ASP A 29 4.28 -20.00 -8.87
CA ASP A 29 5.34 -20.24 -7.89
C ASP A 29 6.60 -19.43 -8.18
N SER A 30 7.04 -19.38 -9.45
CA SER A 30 8.21 -18.59 -9.84
C SER A 30 7.99 -17.07 -9.67
N THR A 31 6.79 -16.57 -9.99
CA THR A 31 6.46 -15.15 -9.82
C THR A 31 6.34 -14.80 -8.35
N ILE A 32 5.66 -15.64 -7.56
CA ILE A 32 5.50 -15.45 -6.12
C ILE A 32 6.87 -15.47 -5.42
N ARG A 33 7.77 -16.39 -5.80
CA ARG A 33 9.15 -16.38 -5.29
C ARG A 33 9.88 -15.08 -5.64
N ASN A 34 9.69 -14.52 -6.82
CA ASN A 34 10.31 -13.25 -7.21
C ASN A 34 9.75 -12.07 -6.41
N ILE A 35 8.47 -12.11 -5.98
CA ILE A 35 7.84 -11.07 -5.17
C ILE A 35 8.33 -11.11 -3.71
N SER A 36 8.46 -12.30 -3.15
CA SER A 36 8.77 -12.50 -1.72
C SER A 36 10.18 -13.05 -1.46
N SER A 37 10.97 -13.36 -2.50
CA SER A 37 12.41 -13.65 -2.37
C SER A 37 13.27 -12.38 -2.42
N ALA A 38 12.69 -11.21 -2.32
CA ALA A 38 13.45 -10.05 -1.91
C ALA A 38 13.88 -10.28 -0.45
N GLU A 39 14.96 -11.10 -0.28
CA GLU A 39 15.76 -11.11 0.94
C GLU A 39 16.31 -9.71 1.21
N THR A 40 16.26 -8.85 0.20
CA THR A 40 16.68 -7.46 0.24
C THR A 40 15.63 -6.57 -0.43
N GLN A 41 15.25 -5.53 0.26
CA GLN A 41 14.45 -4.44 -0.27
C GLN A 41 15.41 -3.39 -0.84
N THR A 42 15.09 -2.84 -2.01
CA THR A 42 15.90 -1.76 -2.59
C THR A 42 15.35 -0.42 -2.13
N GLU A 43 16.07 0.23 -1.22
CA GLU A 43 15.80 1.61 -0.84
C GLU A 43 16.55 2.57 -1.77
N VAL A 44 15.83 3.56 -2.32
CA VAL A 44 16.39 4.55 -3.23
C VAL A 44 16.46 5.89 -2.54
N VAL A 45 17.66 6.38 -2.29
CA VAL A 45 17.91 7.68 -1.69
C VAL A 45 18.40 8.64 -2.77
N GLY A 46 17.67 9.73 -2.96
CA GLY A 46 17.96 10.75 -3.96
C GLY A 46 18.64 11.99 -3.37
N VAL A 47 19.34 12.71 -4.23
CA VAL A 47 19.78 14.09 -3.99
C VAL A 47 18.84 15.01 -4.75
N TYR A 48 18.18 15.90 -4.05
CA TYR A 48 17.19 16.83 -4.61
C TYR A 48 17.61 18.29 -4.44
N VAL A 49 17.31 19.09 -5.43
CA VAL A 49 17.42 20.57 -5.45
C VAL A 49 16.09 21.16 -5.87
N MET A 50 15.92 22.46 -5.73
CA MET A 50 14.75 23.13 -6.31
C MET A 50 14.76 23.01 -7.84
N GLN A 51 13.58 22.98 -8.46
CA GLN A 51 13.40 22.77 -9.90
C GLN A 51 14.14 23.82 -10.76
N ASP A 52 14.25 25.05 -10.27
CA ASP A 52 14.91 26.18 -10.93
C ASP A 52 16.39 26.36 -10.52
N ASP A 53 16.93 25.44 -9.69
CA ASP A 53 18.35 25.47 -9.29
C ASP A 53 19.29 25.29 -10.49
N ALA A 54 20.45 25.93 -10.42
CA ALA A 54 21.45 25.97 -11.49
C ALA A 54 22.19 24.64 -11.67
N ALA A 55 22.41 23.86 -10.59
CA ALA A 55 23.11 22.59 -10.62
C ALA A 55 22.34 21.56 -11.46
N GLN A 56 22.99 20.94 -12.44
CA GLN A 56 22.40 19.88 -13.28
C GLN A 56 22.93 18.49 -12.92
N THR A 57 24.02 18.46 -12.20
CA THR A 57 24.70 17.22 -11.76
C THR A 57 25.12 17.35 -10.31
N LEU A 58 25.43 16.22 -9.67
CA LEU A 58 25.98 16.19 -8.32
C LEU A 58 27.28 17.01 -8.22
N THR A 59 28.10 17.01 -9.27
CA THR A 59 29.37 17.79 -9.30
C THR A 59 29.10 19.31 -9.30
N ASP A 60 28.05 19.75 -9.93
CA ASP A 60 27.69 21.19 -9.91
C ASP A 60 27.26 21.64 -8.51
N ALA A 61 26.70 20.74 -7.72
CA ALA A 61 26.27 20.99 -6.35
C ALA A 61 27.35 20.72 -5.29
N GLU A 62 28.61 20.40 -5.67
CA GLU A 62 29.68 20.02 -4.73
C GLU A 62 30.02 21.05 -3.65
N GLY A 63 29.67 22.30 -3.88
CA GLY A 63 29.85 23.42 -2.95
C GLY A 63 28.62 23.75 -2.11
N TYR A 64 27.53 23.02 -2.26
CA TYR A 64 26.28 23.27 -1.54
C TYR A 64 26.34 22.74 -0.10
N THR A 65 25.51 23.30 0.76
CA THR A 65 25.17 22.68 2.04
C THR A 65 24.02 21.71 1.79
N PHE A 66 24.20 20.44 2.15
CA PHE A 66 23.22 19.37 1.99
C PHE A 66 22.45 19.16 3.29
N GLY A 67 21.13 19.31 3.23
CA GLY A 67 20.24 18.94 4.32
C GLY A 67 20.05 17.43 4.38
N VAL A 68 20.12 16.87 5.58
CA VAL A 68 19.75 15.50 5.89
C VAL A 68 18.81 15.48 7.08
N THR A 69 17.87 14.54 7.13
CA THR A 69 17.00 14.38 8.30
C THR A 69 17.45 13.24 9.18
N THR A 70 17.40 13.44 10.50
CA THR A 70 17.63 12.38 11.49
C THR A 70 16.34 11.72 11.94
N ALA A 71 15.19 12.26 11.52
CA ALA A 71 13.86 11.80 11.92
C ALA A 71 13.42 10.54 11.18
N VAL A 72 13.88 10.35 9.94
CA VAL A 72 13.48 9.23 9.07
C VAL A 72 14.67 8.70 8.30
N ASP A 73 14.70 7.38 8.11
CA ASP A 73 15.64 6.64 7.27
C ASP A 73 17.13 7.08 7.42
N LYS A 74 17.55 7.36 8.67
CA LYS A 74 18.89 7.87 8.96
C LYS A 74 19.97 6.95 8.44
N GLU A 75 19.82 5.64 8.59
CA GLU A 75 20.85 4.65 8.23
C GLU A 75 21.14 4.68 6.72
N ASN A 76 20.12 4.67 5.86
CA ASN A 76 20.29 4.72 4.40
C ASN A 76 20.75 6.11 3.94
N THR A 77 20.29 7.17 4.62
CA THR A 77 20.77 8.54 4.38
C THR A 77 22.28 8.65 4.68
N ASP A 78 22.75 8.15 5.82
CA ASP A 78 24.17 8.18 6.20
C ASP A 78 25.02 7.39 5.20
N LYS A 79 24.59 6.17 4.80
CA LYS A 79 25.25 5.36 3.76
C LYS A 79 25.32 6.11 2.42
N THR A 80 24.23 6.78 2.06
CA THR A 80 24.18 7.57 0.82
C THR A 80 25.16 8.73 0.86
N VAL A 81 25.24 9.46 1.97
CA VAL A 81 26.22 10.54 2.14
C VAL A 81 27.64 10.03 1.96
N GLU A 82 28.00 8.87 2.55
CA GLU A 82 29.33 8.26 2.38
C GLU A 82 29.61 7.90 0.91
N ASP A 83 28.62 7.39 0.17
CA ASP A 83 28.76 7.04 -1.25
C ASP A 83 28.90 8.28 -2.14
N LEU A 84 28.17 9.36 -1.83
CA LEU A 84 28.29 10.66 -2.51
C LEU A 84 29.69 11.27 -2.28
N GLU A 85 30.18 11.27 -1.03
CA GLU A 85 31.54 11.75 -0.68
C GLU A 85 32.62 10.95 -1.39
N ARG A 86 32.44 9.63 -1.48
CA ARG A 86 33.37 8.75 -2.22
C ARG A 86 33.36 9.06 -3.71
N THR A 87 32.18 9.33 -4.28
CA THR A 87 32.01 9.67 -5.71
C THR A 87 32.65 11.01 -6.05
N LEU A 88 32.49 12.00 -5.17
CA LEU A 88 33.06 13.35 -5.34
C LEU A 88 34.51 13.45 -4.91
N GLY A 89 35.03 12.45 -4.16
CA GLY A 89 36.40 12.45 -3.62
C GLY A 89 36.65 13.53 -2.55
N ARG A 90 35.58 14.02 -1.90
CA ARG A 90 35.61 15.05 -0.85
C ARG A 90 34.44 14.92 0.10
N SER A 91 34.59 15.49 1.30
CA SER A 91 33.47 15.58 2.24
C SER A 91 32.44 16.65 1.83
N LEU A 92 31.17 16.34 2.06
CA LEU A 92 30.04 17.24 1.86
C LEU A 92 29.86 18.14 3.09
N ASP A 93 29.33 19.33 2.87
CA ASP A 93 28.87 20.21 3.94
C ASP A 93 27.44 19.79 4.33
N ILE A 94 27.32 19.03 5.43
CA ILE A 94 26.06 18.42 5.88
C ILE A 94 25.44 19.25 7.00
N ARG A 95 24.12 19.53 6.88
CA ARG A 95 23.31 20.10 7.94
C ARG A 95 22.22 19.11 8.33
N GLU A 96 22.22 18.68 9.58
CA GLU A 96 21.22 17.77 10.14
C GLU A 96 19.97 18.53 10.60
N TYR A 97 18.80 17.92 10.36
CA TYR A 97 17.50 18.38 10.79
C TYR A 97 16.76 17.26 11.52
N ASP A 98 16.04 17.61 12.57
CA ASP A 98 15.20 16.72 13.37
C ASP A 98 13.76 16.58 12.84
N SER A 99 13.47 17.25 11.72
CA SER A 99 12.19 17.18 11.03
C SER A 99 12.39 17.24 9.53
N LEU A 100 11.71 16.36 8.79
CA LEU A 100 11.63 16.36 7.33
C LEU A 100 11.13 17.71 6.80
N PHE A 101 10.09 18.25 7.41
CA PHE A 101 9.44 19.48 6.95
C PHE A 101 10.32 20.71 7.19
N VAL A 102 11.02 20.79 8.33
CA VAL A 102 11.99 21.87 8.59
C VAL A 102 13.15 21.82 7.59
N MET A 103 13.58 20.64 7.17
CA MET A 103 14.58 20.47 6.13
C MET A 103 14.06 20.94 4.75
N LEU A 104 12.82 20.58 4.40
CA LEU A 104 12.17 21.04 3.16
C LEU A 104 11.97 22.56 3.14
N ASP A 105 11.58 23.18 4.25
CA ASP A 105 11.46 24.62 4.39
C ASP A 105 12.84 25.30 4.19
N ALA A 106 13.89 24.74 4.78
CA ALA A 106 15.25 25.25 4.63
C ALA A 106 15.73 25.21 3.16
N LEU A 107 15.35 24.19 2.39
CA LEU A 107 15.64 24.11 0.95
C LEU A 107 14.84 25.17 0.19
N LYS A 108 13.55 25.29 0.46
CA LYS A 108 12.65 26.25 -0.19
C LYS A 108 13.03 27.69 0.09
N GLU A 109 13.58 27.97 1.28
CA GLU A 109 14.06 29.29 1.69
C GLU A 109 15.51 29.59 1.25
N ASP A 110 16.13 28.70 0.46
CA ASP A 110 17.52 28.81 -0.03
C ASP A 110 18.55 28.93 1.11
N THR A 111 18.25 28.36 2.29
CA THR A 111 19.21 28.28 3.42
C THR A 111 20.14 27.09 3.34
N ILE A 112 19.79 26.10 2.53
CA ILE A 112 20.59 24.98 2.05
C ILE A 112 20.38 24.80 0.55
N GLY A 113 21.37 24.28 -0.18
CA GLY A 113 21.30 24.17 -1.63
C GLY A 113 20.76 22.83 -2.14
N ALA A 114 20.85 21.78 -1.34
CA ALA A 114 20.37 20.43 -1.70
C ALA A 114 19.90 19.65 -0.47
N ILE A 115 19.12 18.61 -0.68
CA ILE A 115 18.77 17.64 0.36
C ILE A 115 19.10 16.22 -0.11
N VAL A 116 19.44 15.34 0.86
CA VAL A 116 19.56 13.90 0.66
C VAL A 116 18.36 13.26 1.35
N LEU A 117 17.52 12.61 0.57
CA LEU A 117 16.23 12.08 1.05
C LEU A 117 15.85 10.80 0.30
N ASN A 118 15.37 9.80 1.01
CA ASN A 118 14.77 8.62 0.39
C ASN A 118 13.58 9.03 -0.48
N SER A 119 13.54 8.55 -1.72
CA SER A 119 12.55 8.93 -2.74
C SER A 119 11.11 8.73 -2.29
N SER A 120 10.85 7.73 -1.43
CA SER A 120 9.52 7.45 -0.88
C SER A 120 8.98 8.62 -0.06
N TYR A 121 9.84 9.36 0.64
CA TYR A 121 9.42 10.48 1.49
C TYR A 121 9.09 11.75 0.72
N VAL A 122 9.56 11.89 -0.53
CA VAL A 122 9.16 13.01 -1.40
C VAL A 122 7.65 12.96 -1.67
N GLY A 123 7.13 11.77 -2.03
CA GLY A 123 5.69 11.58 -2.22
C GLY A 123 4.88 11.79 -0.95
N ILE A 124 5.37 11.24 0.17
CA ILE A 124 4.72 11.39 1.49
C ILE A 124 4.67 12.87 1.91
N ALA A 125 5.76 13.61 1.71
CA ALA A 125 5.80 15.04 2.02
C ALA A 125 4.83 15.83 1.13
N ALA A 126 4.75 15.51 -0.16
CA ALA A 126 3.84 16.16 -1.09
C ALA A 126 2.36 15.94 -0.79
N ASP A 127 2.02 14.90 -0.03
CA ASP A 127 0.65 14.64 0.44
C ASP A 127 0.24 15.48 1.65
N VAL A 128 1.20 16.17 2.27
CA VAL A 128 0.94 17.05 3.41
C VAL A 128 0.54 18.43 2.91
N GLU A 129 -0.57 18.97 3.44
CA GLU A 129 -1.04 20.33 3.15
C GLU A 129 0.11 21.35 3.35
N SER A 130 0.34 22.21 2.39
CA SER A 130 1.43 23.19 2.28
C SER A 130 2.78 22.64 1.75
N TYR A 131 2.92 21.33 1.52
CA TYR A 131 4.13 20.71 0.95
C TYR A 131 3.87 20.00 -0.39
N GLU A 132 2.69 20.19 -1.01
CA GLU A 132 2.35 19.64 -2.33
C GLU A 132 3.38 20.02 -3.40
N TRP A 133 4.06 21.13 -3.20
CA TRP A 133 5.14 21.61 -4.06
C TRP A 133 6.32 20.61 -4.14
N ALA A 134 6.53 19.76 -3.13
CA ALA A 134 7.61 18.77 -3.14
C ALA A 134 7.51 17.81 -4.34
N ALA A 135 6.29 17.50 -4.82
CA ALA A 135 6.09 16.66 -5.99
C ALA A 135 6.42 17.35 -7.33
N THR A 136 6.41 18.68 -7.40
CA THR A 136 6.55 19.42 -8.65
C THR A 136 7.77 20.32 -8.72
N ASP A 137 8.21 20.83 -7.57
CA ASP A 137 9.26 21.84 -7.48
C ASP A 137 10.60 21.26 -7.02
N LEU A 138 10.67 19.98 -6.68
CA LEU A 138 11.91 19.26 -6.48
C LEU A 138 12.41 18.61 -7.77
N ARG A 139 13.72 18.68 -7.99
CA ARG A 139 14.41 18.02 -9.09
C ARG A 139 15.53 17.15 -8.56
N GLU A 140 15.51 15.89 -8.99
CA GLU A 140 16.54 14.91 -8.66
C GLU A 140 17.82 15.18 -9.46
N LEU A 141 18.95 15.20 -8.78
CA LEU A 141 20.29 15.26 -9.39
C LEU A 141 20.91 13.89 -9.59
N THR A 142 20.74 13.00 -8.64
CA THR A 142 21.25 11.62 -8.66
C THR A 142 20.54 10.77 -7.61
N THR A 143 20.59 9.46 -7.77
CA THR A 143 20.10 8.50 -6.79
C THR A 143 21.18 7.48 -6.44
N VAL A 144 21.10 6.95 -5.24
CA VAL A 144 21.87 5.79 -4.75
C VAL A 144 20.87 4.75 -4.26
N SER A 145 21.05 3.51 -4.68
CA SER A 145 20.20 2.40 -4.27
C SER A 145 20.91 1.55 -3.23
N HIS A 146 20.27 1.26 -2.11
CA HIS A 146 20.75 0.38 -1.07
C HIS A 146 19.88 -0.86 -0.99
N GLU A 147 20.51 -2.04 -0.91
CA GLU A 147 19.80 -3.27 -0.58
C GLU A 147 19.72 -3.38 0.95
N VAL A 148 18.52 -3.43 1.49
CA VAL A 148 18.24 -3.60 2.91
C VAL A 148 17.70 -5.01 3.12
N GLU A 149 18.34 -5.79 4.03
CA GLU A 149 17.82 -7.11 4.41
C GLU A 149 16.50 -6.94 5.15
N VAL A 150 15.44 -7.61 4.66
CA VAL A 150 14.17 -7.69 5.38
C VAL A 150 14.25 -8.86 6.35
N GLU A 151 14.11 -8.60 7.66
CA GLU A 151 14.02 -9.68 8.65
C GLU A 151 12.82 -10.57 8.32
N GLN A 152 13.12 -11.75 7.78
CA GLN A 152 12.11 -12.79 7.64
C GLN A 152 11.91 -13.46 9.00
N THR A 153 10.70 -13.43 9.51
CA THR A 153 10.33 -14.25 10.66
C THR A 153 10.41 -15.72 10.27
N ASP A 154 11.36 -16.44 10.83
CA ASP A 154 11.74 -17.84 10.51
C ASP A 154 10.67 -18.92 10.78
N THR A 155 9.44 -18.53 11.12
CA THR A 155 8.35 -19.47 11.41
C THR A 155 7.14 -19.19 10.53
N VAL A 156 7.22 -19.62 9.27
CA VAL A 156 6.05 -19.56 8.38
C VAL A 156 5.21 -20.83 8.62
N PRO A 157 3.96 -20.71 9.08
CA PRO A 157 3.03 -21.83 9.07
C PRO A 157 2.84 -22.32 7.64
N GLU A 158 2.89 -23.61 7.40
CA GLU A 158 2.75 -24.24 6.08
C GLU A 158 1.33 -24.04 5.51
N ASP A 159 0.37 -23.72 6.37
CA ASP A 159 -1.04 -23.47 6.03
C ASP A 159 -1.39 -21.99 6.05
N VAL A 160 -2.27 -21.58 5.13
CA VAL A 160 -2.88 -20.25 5.15
C VAL A 160 -3.65 -20.07 6.45
N PRO A 161 -3.43 -18.98 7.22
CA PRO A 161 -4.25 -18.70 8.38
C PRO A 161 -5.73 -18.62 7.97
N GLU A 162 -6.63 -19.18 8.80
CA GLU A 162 -8.08 -19.13 8.52
C GLU A 162 -8.61 -17.70 8.43
N THR A 163 -7.96 -16.79 9.14
CA THR A 163 -8.24 -15.34 9.16
C THR A 163 -6.94 -14.57 9.26
N PHE A 164 -6.88 -13.42 8.62
CA PHE A 164 -5.76 -12.49 8.77
C PHE A 164 -6.22 -11.04 8.55
N VAL A 165 -5.48 -10.09 9.09
CA VAL A 165 -5.60 -8.66 8.79
C VAL A 165 -4.42 -8.23 7.95
N MET A 166 -4.71 -7.52 6.86
CA MET A 166 -3.68 -6.94 6.01
C MET A 166 -3.88 -5.42 5.94
N TYR A 167 -2.83 -4.68 6.25
CA TYR A 167 -2.77 -3.27 5.96
C TYR A 167 -2.51 -3.05 4.48
N LEU A 168 -3.42 -2.34 3.80
CA LEU A 168 -3.27 -1.98 2.40
C LEU A 168 -2.92 -0.49 2.31
N SER A 169 -1.73 -0.19 1.81
CA SER A 169 -1.25 1.15 1.56
C SER A 169 -1.04 1.39 0.07
N GLY A 170 -1.74 2.39 -0.47
CA GLY A 170 -1.34 3.05 -1.71
C GLY A 170 -0.54 4.30 -1.34
N ILE A 171 0.28 4.83 -2.23
CA ILE A 171 1.05 6.05 -1.97
C ILE A 171 0.15 7.24 -1.55
N ASP A 172 -1.16 7.15 -1.82
CA ASP A 172 -2.18 8.18 -1.49
C ASP A 172 -3.27 7.70 -0.53
N THR A 173 -3.21 6.45 0.02
CA THR A 173 -4.38 5.93 0.77
C THR A 173 -4.00 4.93 1.82
N TYR A 174 -4.71 5.00 2.94
CA TYR A 174 -4.61 4.06 4.06
C TYR A 174 -5.92 3.32 4.22
N GLY A 175 -5.89 1.98 4.14
CA GLY A 175 -7.04 1.12 4.36
C GLY A 175 -6.62 -0.26 4.83
N GLY A 176 -7.43 -0.91 5.66
CA GLY A 176 -7.24 -2.28 6.09
C GLY A 176 -8.13 -3.25 5.32
N ILE A 177 -7.62 -4.43 5.00
CA ILE A 177 -8.41 -5.57 4.53
C ILE A 177 -8.36 -6.64 5.59
N SER A 178 -9.53 -7.04 6.11
CA SER A 178 -9.66 -8.26 6.92
C SER A 178 -10.27 -9.35 6.05
N ALA A 179 -9.59 -10.48 5.91
CA ALA A 179 -10.06 -11.59 5.10
C ALA A 179 -10.22 -12.85 5.95
N ARG A 180 -11.32 -13.59 5.74
CA ARG A 180 -11.58 -14.91 6.32
C ARG A 180 -11.81 -15.93 5.22
N SER A 181 -11.09 -17.05 5.31
CA SER A 181 -11.24 -18.19 4.42
C SER A 181 -11.66 -19.43 5.23
N ARG A 182 -12.97 -19.63 5.41
CA ARG A 182 -13.53 -20.92 5.86
C ARG A 182 -14.24 -21.60 4.69
N SER A 183 -14.32 -22.92 4.72
CA SER A 183 -14.65 -23.80 3.58
C SER A 183 -15.91 -23.46 2.78
N ASP A 184 -16.85 -22.69 3.31
CA ASP A 184 -18.16 -22.47 2.69
C ASP A 184 -18.50 -21.01 2.40
N VAL A 185 -17.85 -20.00 3.03
CA VAL A 185 -18.10 -18.57 2.78
C VAL A 185 -16.80 -17.79 2.93
N LYS A 186 -16.34 -17.20 1.84
CA LYS A 186 -15.18 -16.30 1.84
C LYS A 186 -15.67 -14.87 2.04
N ASN A 187 -15.27 -14.23 3.12
CA ASN A 187 -15.65 -12.86 3.45
C ASN A 187 -14.43 -11.94 3.46
N ILE A 188 -14.60 -10.73 2.94
CA ILE A 188 -13.64 -9.63 3.04
C ILE A 188 -14.38 -8.43 3.63
N LEU A 189 -13.80 -7.80 4.63
CA LEU A 189 -14.15 -6.46 5.06
C LEU A 189 -13.09 -5.48 4.54
N LEU A 190 -13.50 -4.54 3.72
CA LEU A 190 -12.69 -3.39 3.35
C LEU A 190 -12.99 -2.26 4.34
N LEU A 191 -12.02 -1.93 5.18
CA LEU A 191 -12.12 -0.86 6.16
C LEU A 191 -11.24 0.31 5.71
N SER A 192 -11.86 1.42 5.31
CA SER A 192 -11.13 2.63 4.90
C SER A 192 -11.09 3.64 6.02
N THR A 193 -9.92 3.80 6.63
CA THR A 193 -9.68 4.76 7.72
C THR A 193 -9.31 6.12 7.14
N PRO A 194 -9.96 7.23 7.57
CA PRO A 194 -9.59 8.56 7.10
C PRO A 194 -8.13 8.90 7.37
N ARG A 195 -7.41 9.35 6.35
CA ARG A 195 -5.98 9.69 6.42
C ARG A 195 -5.67 10.79 7.45
N ASP A 196 -6.61 11.67 7.70
CA ASP A 196 -6.49 12.80 8.62
C ASP A 196 -6.96 12.47 10.06
N TYR A 197 -7.20 11.18 10.38
CA TYR A 197 -7.52 10.78 11.74
C TYR A 197 -6.40 11.20 12.70
N TYR A 198 -6.81 11.83 13.80
CA TYR A 198 -5.92 12.35 14.84
C TYR A 198 -5.67 11.29 15.89
N VAL A 199 -4.60 10.50 15.66
CA VAL A 199 -4.24 9.29 16.38
C VAL A 199 -2.84 9.39 16.98
N ASP A 200 -2.47 8.46 17.83
CA ASP A 200 -1.10 8.27 18.32
C ASP A 200 -0.55 6.94 17.78
N PHE A 201 0.76 6.89 17.68
CA PHE A 201 1.53 5.71 17.33
C PHE A 201 2.88 5.72 18.07
N GLU A 202 3.63 4.65 18.03
CA GLU A 202 4.81 4.46 18.87
C GLU A 202 5.80 5.62 18.75
N ALA A 203 6.16 6.02 17.55
CA ALA A 203 7.14 7.08 17.27
C ALA A 203 6.73 8.45 17.87
N THR A 204 5.43 8.69 18.11
CA THR A 204 4.96 9.96 18.72
C THR A 204 5.07 9.98 20.24
N GLY A 205 5.41 8.85 20.88
CA GLY A 205 5.49 8.75 22.33
C GLY A 205 4.17 9.06 23.06
N GLY A 206 3.02 8.86 22.40
CA GLY A 206 1.67 9.14 22.90
C GLY A 206 1.13 10.54 22.59
N ALA A 207 1.90 11.38 21.87
CA ALA A 207 1.35 12.60 21.27
C ALA A 207 0.48 12.25 20.06
N LYS A 208 -0.43 13.16 19.69
CA LYS A 208 -1.32 12.93 18.56
C LYS A 208 -0.74 13.49 17.28
N ASP A 209 -0.99 12.77 16.17
CA ASP A 209 -0.63 13.18 14.83
C ASP A 209 -1.70 12.75 13.83
N LYS A 210 -1.59 13.16 12.56
CA LYS A 210 -2.40 12.60 11.48
C LYS A 210 -1.97 11.17 11.19
N LEU A 211 -2.90 10.27 10.95
CA LEU A 211 -2.61 8.90 10.51
C LEU A 211 -1.68 8.88 9.28
N THR A 212 -1.89 9.80 8.31
CA THR A 212 -1.03 9.91 7.12
C THR A 212 0.42 10.21 7.46
N HIS A 213 0.69 10.94 8.56
CA HIS A 213 2.05 11.24 9.01
C HIS A 213 2.78 10.01 9.59
N ALA A 214 2.05 8.99 10.06
CA ALA A 214 2.67 7.75 10.53
C ALA A 214 3.55 7.09 9.45
N GLY A 215 3.14 7.19 8.16
CA GLY A 215 3.92 6.70 7.03
C GLY A 215 5.29 7.36 6.85
N ILE A 216 5.52 8.56 7.41
CA ILE A 216 6.82 9.25 7.42
C ILE A 216 7.84 8.47 8.28
N TYR A 217 7.35 7.74 9.28
CA TYR A 217 8.14 6.96 10.24
C TYR A 217 8.19 5.47 9.91
N GLY A 218 7.67 5.07 8.74
CA GLY A 218 7.67 3.69 8.26
C GLY A 218 6.26 3.06 8.23
N VAL A 219 6.15 1.95 7.51
CA VAL A 219 4.89 1.19 7.38
C VAL A 219 4.43 0.63 8.72
N GLU A 220 5.36 0.22 9.58
CA GLU A 220 5.13 -0.32 10.92
C GLU A 220 4.41 0.71 11.80
N GLN A 221 4.75 2.00 11.67
CA GLN A 221 4.09 3.05 12.44
C GLN A 221 2.65 3.30 11.97
N SER A 222 2.39 3.12 10.69
CA SER A 222 1.02 3.16 10.15
C SER A 222 0.20 1.96 10.63
N MET A 223 0.81 0.77 10.72
CA MET A 223 0.18 -0.41 11.28
C MET A 223 -0.10 -0.22 12.77
N ASP A 224 0.90 0.19 13.58
CA ASP A 224 0.76 0.46 15.02
C ASP A 224 -0.36 1.47 15.31
N ALA A 225 -0.47 2.54 14.53
CA ALA A 225 -1.56 3.51 14.67
C ALA A 225 -2.95 2.87 14.49
N LEU A 226 -3.11 1.96 13.51
CA LEU A 226 -4.36 1.26 13.24
C LEU A 226 -4.63 0.16 14.27
N GLU A 227 -3.62 -0.58 14.70
CA GLU A 227 -3.69 -1.59 15.76
C GLU A 227 -4.19 -0.98 17.06
N ARG A 228 -3.62 0.15 17.47
CA ARG A 228 -4.08 0.91 18.65
C ARG A 228 -5.50 1.43 18.50
N LEU A 229 -5.85 1.95 17.31
CA LEU A 229 -7.18 2.49 17.05
C LEU A 229 -8.26 1.43 17.12
N TYR A 230 -8.03 0.27 16.50
CA TYR A 230 -9.03 -0.78 16.36
C TYR A 230 -8.88 -1.93 17.36
N ASP A 231 -7.82 -1.94 18.19
CA ASP A 231 -7.52 -2.99 19.16
C ASP A 231 -7.43 -4.37 18.48
N ILE A 232 -6.56 -4.48 17.49
CA ILE A 232 -6.30 -5.65 16.65
C ILE A 232 -4.81 -5.79 16.41
N ASP A 233 -4.38 -6.97 15.97
CA ASP A 233 -3.06 -7.19 15.40
C ASP A 233 -3.19 -7.18 13.86
N ILE A 234 -2.23 -6.57 13.15
CA ILE A 234 -2.14 -6.56 11.69
C ILE A 234 -1.05 -7.52 11.26
N ASP A 235 -1.44 -8.62 10.61
CA ASP A 235 -0.52 -9.70 10.23
C ASP A 235 0.40 -9.33 9.08
N TYR A 236 -0.15 -8.63 8.08
CA TYR A 236 0.56 -8.33 6.84
C TYR A 236 0.31 -6.90 6.39
N TYR A 237 1.24 -6.40 5.57
CA TYR A 237 1.00 -5.20 4.77
C TYR A 237 1.16 -5.48 3.28
N LEU A 238 0.55 -4.63 2.48
CA LEU A 238 0.74 -4.54 1.04
C LEU A 238 0.81 -3.07 0.65
N ARG A 239 1.92 -2.67 0.05
CA ARG A 239 2.13 -1.31 -0.49
C ARG A 239 2.19 -1.38 -2.00
N ILE A 240 1.45 -0.51 -2.67
CA ILE A 240 1.41 -0.42 -4.12
C ILE A 240 1.63 1.01 -4.57
N ASN A 241 2.46 1.23 -5.57
CA ASN A 241 2.61 2.53 -6.20
C ASN A 241 1.64 2.70 -7.40
N PHE A 242 1.52 3.91 -7.92
CA PHE A 242 0.59 4.20 -9.01
C PHE A 242 0.88 3.42 -10.28
N THR A 243 2.15 3.26 -10.63
CA THR A 243 2.55 2.49 -11.81
C THR A 243 2.13 1.03 -11.67
N GLY A 244 2.45 0.39 -10.53
CA GLY A 244 2.05 -0.98 -10.25
C GLY A 244 0.53 -1.17 -10.21
N PHE A 245 -0.20 -0.20 -9.67
CA PHE A 245 -1.66 -0.22 -9.69
C PHE A 245 -2.21 -0.20 -11.14
N VAL A 246 -1.71 0.70 -11.98
CA VAL A 246 -2.10 0.79 -13.40
C VAL A 246 -1.76 -0.51 -14.13
N ASP A 247 -0.55 -1.01 -13.96
CA ASP A 247 -0.05 -2.21 -14.66
C ASP A 247 -0.87 -3.47 -14.30
N ILE A 248 -1.26 -3.62 -13.02
CA ILE A 248 -2.10 -4.74 -12.58
C ILE A 248 -3.49 -4.66 -13.21
N ILE A 249 -4.13 -3.51 -13.21
CA ILE A 249 -5.47 -3.34 -13.80
C ILE A 249 -5.44 -3.57 -15.30
N ASP A 250 -4.45 -3.03 -16.00
CA ASP A 250 -4.29 -3.24 -17.45
C ASP A 250 -4.01 -4.70 -17.77
N ALA A 251 -3.20 -5.38 -16.97
CA ALA A 251 -2.93 -6.81 -17.13
C ALA A 251 -4.19 -7.69 -16.89
N LEU A 252 -5.08 -7.27 -15.99
CA LEU A 252 -6.40 -7.90 -15.79
C LEU A 252 -7.35 -7.65 -16.98
N GLY A 253 -7.00 -6.77 -17.91
CA GLY A 253 -7.84 -6.36 -19.04
C GLY A 253 -8.91 -5.35 -18.64
N GLY A 254 -8.62 -4.51 -17.64
CA GLY A 254 -9.53 -3.55 -17.06
C GLY A 254 -10.46 -4.14 -16.00
N VAL A 255 -11.12 -3.25 -15.26
CA VAL A 255 -12.05 -3.60 -14.17
C VAL A 255 -13.39 -2.88 -14.35
N ASP A 256 -14.47 -3.47 -13.85
CA ASP A 256 -15.81 -2.90 -13.90
C ASP A 256 -16.15 -2.30 -12.53
N VAL A 257 -16.02 -0.97 -12.41
CA VAL A 257 -16.20 -0.22 -11.16
C VAL A 257 -17.56 0.43 -11.11
N TYR A 258 -18.27 0.31 -9.99
CA TYR A 258 -19.53 0.97 -9.77
C TYR A 258 -19.32 2.40 -9.27
N SER A 259 -20.01 3.37 -9.88
CA SER A 259 -20.05 4.77 -9.44
C SER A 259 -21.44 5.15 -8.96
N ASP A 260 -21.52 5.84 -7.82
CA ASP A 260 -22.77 6.42 -7.32
C ASP A 260 -23.16 7.70 -8.06
N PHE A 261 -22.23 8.33 -8.78
CA PHE A 261 -22.38 9.65 -9.37
C PHE A 261 -21.86 9.70 -10.82
N ASP A 262 -22.41 10.65 -11.57
CA ASP A 262 -21.82 11.12 -12.81
C ASP A 262 -20.76 12.18 -12.46
N PHE A 263 -19.53 12.05 -12.99
CA PHE A 263 -18.46 13.05 -12.85
C PHE A 263 -17.43 12.91 -13.95
N THR A 264 -16.56 13.92 -14.08
CA THR A 264 -15.53 13.93 -15.12
C THR A 264 -14.18 14.28 -14.49
N VAL A 265 -13.17 13.46 -14.77
CA VAL A 265 -11.77 13.83 -14.56
C VAL A 265 -11.21 14.34 -15.87
N GLN A 266 -10.82 15.62 -15.91
CA GLN A 266 -10.40 16.30 -17.13
C GLN A 266 -9.27 15.55 -17.85
N ASN A 267 -9.41 15.42 -19.16
CA ASN A 267 -8.48 14.76 -20.10
C ASN A 267 -8.31 13.25 -19.86
N ILE A 268 -9.07 12.62 -18.97
CA ILE A 268 -8.99 11.18 -18.71
C ILE A 268 -10.31 10.53 -19.10
N LYS A 269 -11.39 10.73 -18.34
CA LYS A 269 -12.67 10.07 -18.60
C LYS A 269 -13.87 10.83 -18.01
N GLU A 270 -15.03 10.65 -18.66
CA GLU A 270 -16.35 10.91 -18.09
C GLU A 270 -16.88 9.60 -17.49
N TYR A 271 -17.14 9.62 -16.19
CA TYR A 271 -17.69 8.49 -15.45
C TYR A 271 -19.18 8.66 -15.26
N HIS A 272 -19.92 7.56 -15.41
CA HIS A 272 -21.36 7.56 -15.28
C HIS A 272 -21.82 6.78 -14.05
N LYS A 273 -22.91 7.22 -13.46
CA LYS A 273 -23.57 6.44 -12.40
C LYS A 273 -23.88 5.03 -12.88
N GLY A 274 -23.49 4.02 -12.11
CA GLY A 274 -23.54 2.61 -12.48
C GLY A 274 -22.16 2.06 -12.78
N TYR A 275 -22.09 0.93 -13.50
CA TYR A 275 -20.84 0.28 -13.83
C TYR A 275 -20.11 0.99 -14.97
N ASN A 276 -18.81 1.24 -14.76
CA ASN A 276 -17.88 1.78 -15.74
C ASN A 276 -16.76 0.77 -15.96
N HIS A 277 -16.49 0.42 -17.20
CA HIS A 277 -15.29 -0.35 -17.52
C HIS A 277 -14.10 0.59 -17.60
N LEU A 278 -13.06 0.33 -16.79
CA LEU A 278 -11.93 1.22 -16.58
C LEU A 278 -10.62 0.47 -16.88
N ASP A 279 -9.73 1.11 -17.65
CA ASP A 279 -8.33 0.73 -17.71
C ASP A 279 -7.57 1.20 -16.46
N GLY A 280 -6.26 0.93 -16.39
CA GLY A 280 -5.47 1.25 -15.21
C GLY A 280 -5.41 2.74 -14.89
N LEU A 281 -5.21 3.59 -15.91
CA LEU A 281 -5.16 5.04 -15.73
C LEU A 281 -6.53 5.62 -15.37
N GLU A 282 -7.58 5.13 -16.00
CA GLU A 282 -8.96 5.54 -15.71
C GLU A 282 -9.37 5.12 -14.29
N ALA A 283 -8.99 3.91 -13.86
CA ALA A 283 -9.26 3.42 -12.50
C ALA A 283 -8.46 4.21 -11.44
N LEU A 284 -7.22 4.58 -11.74
CA LEU A 284 -6.41 5.43 -10.87
C LEU A 284 -7.05 6.81 -10.71
N ALA A 285 -7.49 7.42 -11.81
CA ALA A 285 -8.17 8.72 -11.80
C ALA A 285 -9.49 8.65 -11.02
N PHE A 286 -10.28 7.57 -11.18
CA PHE A 286 -11.50 7.33 -10.41
C PHE A 286 -11.21 7.24 -8.90
N ALA A 287 -10.19 6.49 -8.52
CA ALA A 287 -9.80 6.29 -7.12
C ALA A 287 -9.24 7.55 -6.45
N ARG A 288 -8.70 8.50 -7.22
CA ARG A 288 -8.08 9.73 -6.70
C ARG A 288 -9.00 10.94 -6.70
N GLU A 289 -10.11 10.88 -7.44
CA GLU A 289 -11.01 12.05 -7.57
C GLU A 289 -11.69 12.38 -6.24
N ARG A 290 -11.60 13.65 -5.84
CA ARG A 290 -12.23 14.19 -4.62
C ARG A 290 -12.96 15.51 -4.84
N TYR A 291 -12.53 16.29 -5.82
CA TYR A 291 -13.03 17.66 -6.03
C TYR A 291 -14.42 17.70 -6.69
N SER A 292 -14.80 16.62 -7.36
CA SER A 292 -16.14 16.48 -7.97
C SER A 292 -17.24 16.20 -6.95
N PHE A 293 -16.89 15.95 -5.67
CA PHE A 293 -17.85 15.49 -4.67
C PHE A 293 -17.98 16.46 -3.48
N ALA A 294 -19.19 16.57 -2.94
CA ALA A 294 -19.46 17.47 -1.81
C ALA A 294 -18.77 17.01 -0.50
N ASP A 295 -18.64 15.69 -0.31
CA ASP A 295 -18.01 15.06 0.84
C ASP A 295 -16.56 14.60 0.55
N GLY A 296 -15.97 15.07 -0.57
CA GLY A 296 -14.55 15.03 -0.89
C GLY A 296 -13.85 13.71 -0.56
N ASP A 297 -13.10 13.71 0.52
CA ASP A 297 -12.27 12.58 0.94
C ASP A 297 -13.07 11.31 1.31
N TYR A 298 -14.27 11.46 1.88
CA TYR A 298 -15.11 10.30 2.17
C TYR A 298 -15.61 9.63 0.89
N GLN A 299 -15.95 10.40 -0.16
CA GLN A 299 -16.30 9.80 -1.46
C GLN A 299 -15.09 9.16 -2.13
N ARG A 300 -13.92 9.79 -2.04
CA ARG A 300 -12.67 9.17 -2.51
C ARG A 300 -12.42 7.82 -1.83
N ALA A 301 -12.59 7.73 -0.51
CA ALA A 301 -12.46 6.48 0.23
C ALA A 301 -13.43 5.40 -0.27
N ARG A 302 -14.70 5.77 -0.53
CA ARG A 302 -15.69 4.85 -1.13
C ARG A 302 -15.28 4.41 -2.54
N ASN A 303 -14.83 5.35 -3.37
CA ASN A 303 -14.36 5.05 -4.72
C ASN A 303 -13.19 4.07 -4.72
N GLN A 304 -12.25 4.24 -3.79
CA GLN A 304 -11.11 3.32 -3.62
C GLN A 304 -11.57 1.91 -3.25
N MET A 305 -12.49 1.79 -2.28
CA MET A 305 -13.05 0.48 -1.91
C MET A 305 -13.79 -0.19 -3.08
N GLU A 306 -14.49 0.59 -3.92
CA GLU A 306 -15.15 0.05 -5.11
C GLU A 306 -14.15 -0.43 -6.17
N VAL A 307 -13.02 0.28 -6.35
CA VAL A 307 -11.95 -0.20 -7.24
C VAL A 307 -11.31 -1.48 -6.69
N ILE A 308 -10.99 -1.54 -5.38
CA ILE A 308 -10.46 -2.76 -4.76
C ILE A 308 -11.43 -3.92 -4.92
N ARG A 309 -12.73 -3.71 -4.68
CA ARG A 309 -13.78 -4.70 -4.92
C ARG A 309 -13.74 -5.22 -6.36
N ALA A 310 -13.70 -4.31 -7.34
CA ALA A 310 -13.68 -4.65 -8.76
C ALA A 310 -12.40 -5.43 -9.15
N VAL A 311 -11.25 -5.08 -8.58
CA VAL A 311 -9.99 -5.82 -8.77
C VAL A 311 -10.10 -7.22 -8.20
N VAL A 312 -10.61 -7.39 -6.96
CA VAL A 312 -10.79 -8.71 -6.34
C VAL A 312 -11.77 -9.54 -7.16
N ASP A 313 -12.95 -9.00 -7.52
CA ASP A 313 -13.94 -9.71 -8.34
C ASP A 313 -13.36 -10.17 -9.68
N LYS A 314 -12.51 -9.32 -10.30
CA LYS A 314 -11.83 -9.67 -11.55
C LYS A 314 -10.77 -10.74 -11.35
N ALA A 315 -9.96 -10.63 -10.30
CA ALA A 315 -8.89 -11.58 -9.98
C ALA A 315 -9.43 -12.97 -9.63
N VAL A 316 -10.61 -13.07 -9.00
CA VAL A 316 -11.23 -14.37 -8.67
C VAL A 316 -12.08 -14.93 -9.81
N SER A 317 -12.18 -14.24 -10.94
CA SER A 317 -12.97 -14.66 -12.10
C SER A 317 -12.18 -15.56 -13.05
N SER A 318 -12.89 -16.29 -13.93
CA SER A 318 -12.27 -17.10 -14.98
C SER A 318 -11.46 -16.28 -16.00
N SER A 319 -11.64 -14.96 -16.05
CA SER A 319 -10.86 -14.06 -16.93
C SER A 319 -9.40 -13.95 -16.49
N LEU A 320 -9.08 -14.20 -15.21
CA LEU A 320 -7.70 -14.29 -14.74
C LEU A 320 -6.91 -15.35 -15.51
N LEU A 321 -7.52 -16.53 -15.74
CA LEU A 321 -6.85 -17.62 -16.46
C LEU A 321 -6.46 -17.23 -17.91
N ALA A 322 -7.29 -16.43 -18.56
CA ALA A 322 -7.01 -15.95 -19.93
C ALA A 322 -5.83 -14.97 -20.00
N ASN A 323 -5.64 -14.15 -18.95
CA ASN A 323 -4.62 -13.11 -18.86
C ASN A 323 -3.49 -13.46 -17.87
N TYR A 324 -3.44 -14.71 -17.42
CA TYR A 324 -2.60 -15.15 -16.31
C TYR A 324 -1.13 -14.70 -16.40
N ASN A 325 -0.49 -14.91 -17.56
CA ASN A 325 0.92 -14.53 -17.76
C ASN A 325 1.14 -13.02 -17.67
N SER A 326 0.19 -12.23 -18.20
CA SER A 326 0.27 -10.76 -18.15
C SER A 326 0.12 -10.26 -16.72
N VAL A 327 -0.85 -10.83 -15.99
CA VAL A 327 -1.09 -10.49 -14.57
C VAL A 327 0.12 -10.88 -13.73
N MET A 328 0.67 -12.10 -13.88
CA MET A 328 1.84 -12.51 -13.11
C MET A 328 3.08 -11.66 -13.39
N ASN A 329 3.26 -11.19 -14.62
CA ASN A 329 4.36 -10.29 -14.95
C ASN A 329 4.14 -8.87 -14.38
N ALA A 330 2.90 -8.36 -14.41
CA ALA A 330 2.57 -7.05 -13.85
C ALA A 330 2.69 -7.03 -12.33
N VAL A 331 2.25 -8.11 -11.66
CA VAL A 331 2.34 -8.26 -10.20
C VAL A 331 3.79 -8.29 -9.72
N ALA A 332 4.70 -8.91 -10.50
CA ALA A 332 6.11 -8.99 -10.15
C ALA A 332 6.74 -7.59 -10.09
N GLY A 333 7.05 -7.09 -8.91
CA GLY A 333 7.65 -5.78 -8.69
C GLY A 333 6.68 -4.59 -8.64
N SER A 334 5.36 -4.84 -8.70
CA SER A 334 4.34 -3.79 -8.64
C SER A 334 3.92 -3.43 -7.22
N PHE A 335 4.19 -4.27 -6.25
CA PHE A 335 3.87 -4.03 -4.84
C PHE A 335 4.91 -4.66 -3.92
N GLU A 336 4.90 -4.20 -2.69
CA GLU A 336 5.74 -4.63 -1.58
C GLU A 336 4.85 -5.23 -0.49
N THR A 337 5.27 -6.35 0.11
CA THR A 337 4.54 -7.02 1.18
C THR A 337 5.47 -7.83 2.07
N ASN A 338 5.13 -7.95 3.35
CA ASN A 338 5.76 -8.90 4.27
C ASN A 338 5.06 -10.27 4.30
N MET A 339 3.99 -10.48 3.47
CA MET A 339 3.34 -11.78 3.40
C MET A 339 4.28 -12.79 2.72
N PRO A 340 4.60 -13.94 3.38
CA PRO A 340 5.47 -14.95 2.80
C PRO A 340 4.93 -15.52 1.49
N SER A 341 5.84 -15.80 0.54
CA SER A 341 5.49 -16.34 -0.78
C SER A 341 4.67 -17.63 -0.72
N GLN A 342 4.95 -18.47 0.26
CA GLN A 342 4.24 -19.72 0.46
C GLN A 342 2.76 -19.49 0.81
N GLN A 343 2.46 -18.46 1.62
CA GLN A 343 1.10 -18.08 1.96
C GLN A 343 0.36 -17.47 0.75
N ILE A 344 1.01 -16.59 -0.01
CA ILE A 344 0.46 -16.07 -1.27
C ILE A 344 0.14 -17.24 -2.21
N ALA A 345 1.08 -18.17 -2.40
CA ALA A 345 0.87 -19.36 -3.22
C ALA A 345 -0.31 -20.21 -2.73
N SER A 346 -0.46 -20.35 -1.42
CA SER A 346 -1.56 -21.12 -0.82
C SER A 346 -2.91 -20.43 -1.02
N LEU A 347 -2.99 -19.09 -0.89
CA LEU A 347 -4.19 -18.31 -1.22
C LEU A 347 -4.59 -18.47 -2.70
N VAL A 348 -3.61 -18.39 -3.61
CA VAL A 348 -3.85 -18.59 -5.05
C VAL A 348 -4.34 -20.01 -5.34
N ARG A 349 -3.70 -21.04 -4.75
CA ARG A 349 -4.14 -22.44 -4.92
C ARG A 349 -5.54 -22.66 -4.38
N MET A 350 -5.85 -22.12 -3.20
CA MET A 350 -7.18 -22.17 -2.60
C MET A 350 -8.23 -21.59 -3.55
N GLN A 351 -7.97 -20.38 -4.11
CA GLN A 351 -8.89 -19.76 -5.05
C GLN A 351 -9.06 -20.57 -6.34
N LEU A 352 -7.98 -21.10 -6.89
CA LEU A 352 -8.02 -21.92 -8.10
C LEU A 352 -8.72 -23.28 -7.89
N SER A 353 -8.77 -23.80 -6.67
CA SER A 353 -9.36 -25.10 -6.37
C SER A 353 -10.88 -25.11 -6.44
N ASP A 354 -11.53 -24.02 -6.05
CA ASP A 354 -13.00 -23.95 -5.95
C ASP A 354 -13.63 -22.81 -6.76
N MET A 355 -12.82 -21.81 -7.20
CA MET A 355 -13.26 -20.64 -7.97
C MET A 355 -14.45 -19.91 -7.30
N SER A 356 -14.56 -20.03 -5.98
CA SER A 356 -15.67 -19.46 -5.23
C SER A 356 -15.61 -17.92 -5.23
N LYS A 357 -16.78 -17.29 -5.15
CA LYS A 357 -16.91 -15.84 -5.01
C LYS A 357 -16.67 -15.42 -3.57
N TRP A 358 -16.07 -14.25 -3.42
CA TRP A 358 -15.89 -13.60 -2.13
C TRP A 358 -17.05 -12.65 -1.84
N ASN A 359 -17.55 -12.67 -0.62
CA ASN A 359 -18.50 -11.68 -0.12
C ASN A 359 -17.70 -10.49 0.43
N ILE A 360 -17.75 -9.35 -0.28
CA ILE A 360 -16.96 -8.17 0.08
C ILE A 360 -17.91 -7.13 0.68
N THR A 361 -17.66 -6.77 1.93
CA THR A 361 -18.32 -5.66 2.61
C THR A 361 -17.34 -4.50 2.78
N SER A 362 -17.86 -3.28 2.88
CA SER A 362 -17.05 -2.07 3.00
C SER A 362 -17.55 -1.22 4.15
N TYR A 363 -16.64 -0.57 4.88
CA TYR A 363 -16.95 0.38 5.93
C TYR A 363 -15.91 1.50 5.97
N ALA A 364 -16.36 2.73 6.18
CA ALA A 364 -15.50 3.91 6.35
C ALA A 364 -15.98 4.68 7.58
N PRO A 365 -15.31 4.55 8.73
CA PRO A 365 -15.72 5.23 9.95
C PRO A 365 -15.56 6.74 9.80
N ALA A 366 -16.54 7.48 10.32
CA ALA A 366 -16.57 8.92 10.32
C ALA A 366 -15.89 9.52 11.58
N GLY A 367 -15.70 10.84 11.58
CA GLY A 367 -15.16 11.57 12.72
C GLY A 367 -15.47 13.05 12.65
N GLN A 368 -15.05 13.79 13.66
CA GLN A 368 -15.28 15.22 13.76
C GLN A 368 -14.09 16.01 13.22
N SER A 369 -14.31 16.79 12.18
CA SER A 369 -13.31 17.68 11.60
C SER A 369 -12.97 18.84 12.53
N THR A 370 -11.68 19.12 12.71
CA THR A 370 -11.18 20.26 13.48
C THR A 370 -9.78 20.67 13.00
N TYR A 371 -9.17 21.62 13.68
CA TYR A 371 -7.76 21.98 13.51
C TYR A 371 -7.03 21.74 14.81
N ALA A 372 -5.85 21.12 14.73
CA ALA A 372 -5.01 20.82 15.89
C ALA A 372 -3.52 20.87 15.51
N GLU A 373 -2.69 21.10 16.51
CA GLU A 373 -1.25 20.92 16.38
C GLU A 373 -0.93 19.42 16.34
N THR A 374 -0.03 19.02 15.46
CA THR A 374 0.38 17.63 15.31
C THR A 374 1.82 17.43 15.74
N TYR A 375 2.17 16.20 16.12
CA TYR A 375 3.54 15.87 16.56
C TYR A 375 4.58 16.20 15.48
N SER A 376 4.31 15.86 14.22
CA SER A 376 5.22 16.09 13.10
C SER A 376 5.35 17.55 12.69
N MET A 377 4.36 18.41 13.06
CA MET A 377 4.29 19.80 12.64
C MET A 377 4.01 20.72 13.83
N PRO A 378 4.94 20.80 14.80
CA PRO A 378 4.75 21.62 15.99
C PRO A 378 4.62 23.11 15.65
N GLY A 379 3.69 23.79 16.32
CA GLY A 379 3.42 25.21 16.10
C GLY A 379 2.49 25.53 14.93
N GLN A 380 2.01 24.52 14.20
CA GLN A 380 1.03 24.66 13.11
C GLN A 380 -0.31 24.03 13.47
N GLN A 381 -1.39 24.69 13.08
CA GLN A 381 -2.75 24.13 13.22
C GLN A 381 -3.15 23.49 11.89
N LEU A 382 -3.08 22.15 11.84
CA LEU A 382 -3.45 21.37 10.67
C LEU A 382 -4.91 20.89 10.78
N TYR A 383 -5.56 20.71 9.63
CA TYR A 383 -6.83 20.02 9.55
C TYR A 383 -6.66 18.58 10.02
N VAL A 384 -7.47 18.14 10.98
CA VAL A 384 -7.49 16.76 11.50
C VAL A 384 -8.93 16.30 11.69
N ILE A 385 -9.12 14.99 11.77
CA ILE A 385 -10.40 14.36 12.06
C ILE A 385 -10.25 13.62 13.39
N ILE A 386 -10.98 14.04 14.41
CA ILE A 386 -11.07 13.29 15.67
C ILE A 386 -11.95 12.07 15.43
N PRO A 387 -11.45 10.82 15.62
CA PRO A 387 -12.26 9.62 15.45
C PRO A 387 -13.54 9.67 16.32
N ASP A 388 -14.68 9.30 15.73
CA ASP A 388 -15.91 9.09 16.51
C ASP A 388 -15.85 7.73 17.21
N GLU A 389 -16.00 7.70 18.52
CA GLU A 389 -15.88 6.47 19.32
C GLU A 389 -16.93 5.41 18.94
N ASN A 390 -18.12 5.80 18.51
CA ASN A 390 -19.17 4.87 18.09
C ASN A 390 -18.84 4.25 16.72
N GLU A 391 -18.34 5.06 15.79
CA GLU A 391 -17.90 4.60 14.47
C GLU A 391 -16.69 3.65 14.58
N VAL A 392 -15.74 3.96 15.47
CA VAL A 392 -14.60 3.08 15.78
C VAL A 392 -15.09 1.78 16.43
N ALA A 393 -16.06 1.85 17.36
CA ALA A 393 -16.63 0.66 17.98
C ALA A 393 -17.38 -0.21 16.95
N GLU A 394 -18.12 0.40 16.02
CA GLU A 394 -18.78 -0.32 14.91
C GLU A 394 -17.75 -0.97 13.97
N ALA A 395 -16.64 -0.29 13.67
CA ALA A 395 -15.54 -0.86 12.90
C ALA A 395 -14.96 -2.11 13.58
N LYS A 396 -14.70 -2.04 14.89
CA LYS A 396 -14.22 -3.18 15.70
C LYS A 396 -15.19 -4.35 15.67
N GLU A 397 -16.50 -4.09 15.75
CA GLU A 397 -17.52 -5.14 15.65
C GLU A 397 -17.51 -5.83 14.28
N LYS A 398 -17.45 -5.04 13.20
CA LYS A 398 -17.37 -5.58 11.83
C LYS A 398 -16.11 -6.42 11.61
N ILE A 399 -14.97 -6.03 12.19
CA ILE A 399 -13.74 -6.83 12.16
C ILE A 399 -13.99 -8.16 12.88
N ARG A 400 -14.58 -8.15 14.09
CA ARG A 400 -14.90 -9.38 14.84
C ARG A 400 -15.88 -10.29 14.10
N GLU A 401 -16.86 -9.73 13.38
CA GLU A 401 -17.78 -10.52 12.55
C GLU A 401 -17.04 -11.31 11.46
N VAL A 402 -15.98 -10.73 10.85
CA VAL A 402 -15.15 -11.43 9.87
C VAL A 402 -14.29 -12.51 10.53
N TYR A 403 -13.72 -12.23 11.71
CA TYR A 403 -12.94 -13.23 12.47
C TYR A 403 -13.79 -14.42 12.96
N GLY A 404 -15.10 -14.19 13.19
CA GLY A 404 -16.03 -15.20 13.72
C GLY A 404 -15.99 -15.34 15.24
N THR A 405 -17.14 -15.67 15.81
CA THR A 405 -17.42 -15.68 17.26
C THR A 405 -16.91 -16.92 18.00
N ASP A 406 -15.77 -17.49 17.65
CA ASP A 406 -15.27 -18.73 18.28
C ASP A 406 -14.58 -18.52 19.65
N ASP A 407 -14.47 -17.29 20.15
CA ASP A 407 -13.77 -17.00 21.41
C ASP A 407 -14.67 -16.97 22.68
N GLN A 408 -15.93 -17.43 22.60
CA GLN A 408 -16.82 -17.49 23.79
C GLN A 408 -17.05 -18.87 24.39
N SER A 409 -16.24 -19.91 24.10
CA SER A 409 -16.49 -21.24 24.67
C SER A 409 -15.41 -21.81 25.61
N ASN A 410 -14.34 -21.07 25.92
CA ASN A 410 -13.27 -21.63 26.78
C ASN A 410 -13.17 -21.06 28.20
N ASP A 411 -13.94 -20.04 28.56
CA ASP A 411 -13.83 -19.42 29.91
C ASP A 411 -14.89 -19.92 30.94
N SER A 412 -15.70 -20.93 30.61
CA SER A 412 -16.75 -21.43 31.50
C SER A 412 -16.50 -22.81 32.14
N ASN A 413 -15.30 -23.39 32.04
CA ASN A 413 -15.03 -24.71 32.60
C ASN A 413 -13.93 -24.84 33.66
N GLU A 414 -13.39 -23.74 34.21
CA GLU A 414 -12.42 -23.79 35.31
C GLU A 414 -12.97 -23.35 36.68
N SER A 415 -14.29 -23.28 36.87
CA SER A 415 -14.85 -23.03 38.20
C SER A 415 -15.88 -24.08 38.60
N SER A 416 -15.51 -25.38 38.60
CA SER A 416 -16.22 -26.42 39.31
C SER A 416 -15.38 -27.70 39.40
N GLN A 417 -14.38 -27.71 40.28
CA GLN A 417 -14.03 -28.91 41.09
C GLN A 417 -13.16 -28.47 42.26
#